data_22b3ecda35e8c2f9eb81de49664fa795
#
_entry.id   22b3ecda35e8c2f9eb81de49664fa795
#
_cell.length_a   1.000
_cell.length_b   1.000
_cell.length_c   1.000
_cell.angle_alpha   90.00
_cell.angle_beta   90.00
_cell.angle_gamma   90.00
#
_symmetry.space_group_name_H-M   'P 1'
#
loop_
_entity.id
_entity.type
_entity.pdbx_description
1 polymer ?
#
loop_
_entity_poly.entity_id
_entity_poly.type
_entity_poly.pdbx_seq_one_letter_code
_entity_poly.pdbx_strand_id
1 'polypeptide(L)'
;METKLLVTTSIEDSWGLDQHIVFLGEWCQQYSRKHVWQDRSFDVLNYHWRDRKKLQGDHDYLEILNEEILKTLTIFLNTFHDVDKDTEYWRVIVGPWLLTYIPVLWDRWEVLSGVSEYGAALETHSLAFSPNRKVATDFTEANALFDSNFWNHQIFIAILRHRDDLDIKIAKLEILPTEDINIPVYPESRLKKAIKSALKLADAIIETLSLKKRKLVFYQSYFPRAFLVKLYLRLWLIPRSESRFEKIITYPDPIQRSSIDQIDFEEPVDEDRHDFENFVMTNILLDIPVSYLEGYSVLLKMQSLLNDAENIFTANAHFGNELFKIWAAEQQCKGSNLIISSHGGSLYPLYSVFDHQEKISDYRIVWGLQWMKAQIRMPANKLHAKISTYNSTGGISIIDYDGQKYSYRCTSLPMGSLSLEAYKKK
;
A
#
# COMPACT_ATOMS: atom_id res chain seq x y z
N MET A 1 39.15 9.71 14.07
CA MET A 1 38.25 10.40 13.13
C MET A 1 37.08 10.91 13.93
N GLU A 2 36.57 12.08 13.61
CA GLU A 2 35.39 12.63 14.27
C GLU A 2 34.16 11.81 13.84
N THR A 3 33.37 11.36 14.79
CA THR A 3 32.14 10.56 14.52
C THR A 3 31.08 11.52 14.00
N LYS A 4 30.48 11.19 12.84
CA LYS A 4 29.39 11.97 12.25
C LYS A 4 28.02 11.37 12.61
N LEU A 5 26.97 12.20 12.59
CA LEU A 5 25.62 11.77 12.93
C LEU A 5 24.84 11.38 11.68
N LEU A 6 24.46 10.10 11.58
CA LEU A 6 23.55 9.61 10.56
C LEU A 6 22.10 9.95 10.96
N VAL A 7 21.42 10.73 10.13
CA VAL A 7 20.01 11.09 10.29
C VAL A 7 19.16 10.33 9.30
N THR A 8 18.22 9.53 9.80
CA THR A 8 17.42 8.60 8.99
C THR A 8 16.11 9.20 8.49
N THR A 9 15.56 10.19 9.21
CA THR A 9 14.28 10.83 8.88
C THR A 9 14.29 12.32 9.20
N SER A 10 13.22 13.04 8.85
CA SER A 10 13.09 14.46 9.15
C SER A 10 12.61 14.76 10.59
N ILE A 11 12.69 13.80 11.51
CA ILE A 11 12.39 14.04 12.94
C ILE A 11 13.55 14.80 13.58
N GLU A 12 13.40 16.11 13.74
CA GLU A 12 14.44 17.02 14.23
C GLU A 12 14.94 16.64 15.63
N ASP A 13 14.09 16.04 16.47
CA ASP A 13 14.46 15.54 17.80
C ASP A 13 15.56 14.46 17.76
N SER A 14 15.76 13.80 16.61
CA SER A 14 16.86 12.84 16.41
C SER A 14 18.17 13.50 15.94
N TRP A 15 18.16 14.81 15.65
CA TRP A 15 19.32 15.52 15.13
C TRP A 15 20.16 16.07 16.28
N GLY A 16 21.45 15.77 16.32
CA GLY A 16 22.37 16.36 17.28
C GLY A 16 22.53 17.89 17.08
N LEU A 17 23.06 18.61 18.06
CA LEU A 17 23.15 20.08 18.01
C LEU A 17 24.31 20.57 17.14
N ASP A 18 25.51 20.03 17.32
CA ASP A 18 26.77 20.61 16.77
C ASP A 18 27.58 19.64 15.89
N GLN A 19 27.08 18.42 15.67
CA GLN A 19 27.80 17.42 14.88
C GLN A 19 27.56 17.64 13.36
N HIS A 20 28.54 17.19 12.56
CA HIS A 20 28.34 17.06 11.13
C HIS A 20 27.28 15.99 10.85
N ILE A 21 26.25 16.34 10.07
CA ILE A 21 25.11 15.47 9.75
C ILE A 21 25.37 14.73 8.44
N VAL A 22 25.05 13.46 8.42
CA VAL A 22 24.91 12.66 7.20
C VAL A 22 23.43 12.32 7.05
N PHE A 23 22.73 13.01 6.16
CA PHE A 23 21.36 12.70 5.85
C PHE A 23 21.28 11.44 4.98
N LEU A 24 20.52 10.46 5.42
CA LEU A 24 20.33 9.20 4.73
C LEU A 24 19.68 9.39 3.34
N GLY A 25 18.94 10.46 3.16
CA GLY A 25 18.37 10.87 1.87
C GLY A 25 17.72 12.25 1.92
N GLU A 26 17.29 12.73 0.75
CA GLU A 26 16.69 14.07 0.59
C GLU A 26 15.38 14.24 1.39
N TRP A 27 14.68 13.15 1.75
CA TRP A 27 13.46 13.19 2.57
C TRP A 27 13.70 13.68 4.00
N CYS A 28 14.94 13.64 4.49
CA CYS A 28 15.31 14.21 5.79
C CYS A 28 15.24 15.73 5.78
N GLN A 29 15.47 16.37 4.62
CA GLN A 29 15.61 17.80 4.45
C GLN A 29 14.31 18.46 3.96
N GLN A 30 13.29 18.51 4.81
CA GLN A 30 12.02 19.16 4.43
C GLN A 30 12.24 20.63 4.06
N TYR A 31 11.80 21.03 2.85
CA TYR A 31 11.96 22.40 2.37
C TYR A 31 11.25 23.45 3.26
N SER A 32 10.09 23.09 3.80
CA SER A 32 9.37 23.95 4.76
C SER A 32 10.14 24.20 6.04
N ARG A 33 11.13 23.34 6.37
CA ARG A 33 12.01 23.44 7.54
C ARG A 33 13.44 23.84 7.18
N LYS A 34 13.64 24.42 5.99
CA LYS A 34 14.97 24.78 5.47
C LYS A 34 15.82 25.58 6.45
N HIS A 35 15.23 26.48 7.24
CA HIS A 35 15.90 27.30 8.24
C HIS A 35 16.57 26.45 9.36
N VAL A 36 16.20 25.19 9.56
CA VAL A 36 16.79 24.32 10.59
C VAL A 36 18.07 23.64 10.11
N TRP A 37 18.17 23.35 8.81
CA TRP A 37 19.25 22.51 8.28
C TRP A 37 20.20 23.22 7.30
N GLN A 38 19.78 24.32 6.64
CA GLN A 38 20.56 24.92 5.55
C GLN A 38 21.93 25.45 5.97
N ASP A 39 22.06 25.91 7.22
CA ASP A 39 23.30 26.52 7.74
C ASP A 39 24.16 25.53 8.56
N ARG A 40 23.74 24.26 8.60
CA ARG A 40 24.50 23.18 9.25
C ARG A 40 25.52 22.57 8.30
N SER A 41 26.56 21.95 8.86
CA SER A 41 27.48 21.12 8.10
C SER A 41 26.83 19.76 7.85
N PHE A 42 26.62 19.40 6.59
CA PHE A 42 25.99 18.12 6.25
C PHE A 42 26.43 17.55 4.90
N ASP A 43 26.27 16.23 4.77
CA ASP A 43 26.28 15.49 3.51
C ASP A 43 24.92 14.82 3.31
N VAL A 44 24.58 14.47 2.06
CA VAL A 44 23.37 13.70 1.72
C VAL A 44 23.77 12.47 0.91
N LEU A 45 23.38 11.29 1.36
CA LEU A 45 23.69 10.06 0.65
C LEU A 45 22.92 9.94 -0.65
N ASN A 46 23.54 9.26 -1.62
CA ASN A 46 22.92 9.01 -2.91
C ASN A 46 21.81 7.95 -2.77
N TYR A 47 20.68 8.18 -3.44
CA TYR A 47 19.59 7.23 -3.47
C TYR A 47 19.92 6.06 -4.40
N HIS A 48 19.80 4.82 -3.93
CA HIS A 48 20.26 3.60 -4.62
C HIS A 48 19.57 3.35 -5.98
N TRP A 49 18.29 3.69 -6.12
CA TRP A 49 17.55 3.51 -7.37
C TRP A 49 17.77 4.62 -8.41
N ARG A 50 18.82 5.44 -8.24
CA ARG A 50 19.37 6.24 -9.34
C ARG A 50 19.91 5.34 -10.46
N ASP A 51 20.42 4.18 -10.11
CA ASP A 51 20.78 3.15 -11.07
C ASP A 51 19.52 2.39 -11.54
N ARG A 52 19.16 2.61 -12.80
CA ARG A 52 17.98 1.94 -13.41
C ARG A 52 18.17 0.44 -13.62
N LYS A 53 19.41 -0.03 -13.77
CA LYS A 53 19.68 -1.47 -13.88
C LYS A 53 19.47 -2.14 -12.54
N LYS A 54 19.95 -1.50 -11.46
CA LYS A 54 19.67 -1.95 -10.11
C LYS A 54 18.16 -1.98 -9.84
N LEU A 55 17.44 -0.90 -10.16
CA LEU A 55 15.98 -0.85 -9.99
C LEU A 55 15.28 -2.02 -10.70
N GLN A 56 15.70 -2.38 -11.93
CA GLN A 56 15.12 -3.52 -12.64
C GLN A 56 15.48 -4.85 -11.97
N GLY A 57 16.73 -5.05 -11.57
CA GLY A 57 17.16 -6.26 -10.87
C GLY A 57 16.44 -6.43 -9.53
N ASP A 58 16.33 -5.35 -8.75
CA ASP A 58 15.59 -5.35 -7.49
C ASP A 58 14.10 -5.66 -7.71
N HIS A 59 13.49 -5.13 -8.78
CA HIS A 59 12.11 -5.44 -9.13
C HIS A 59 11.92 -6.95 -9.39
N ASP A 60 12.78 -7.55 -10.20
CA ASP A 60 12.68 -8.96 -10.56
C ASP A 60 12.89 -9.86 -9.33
N TYR A 61 13.83 -9.50 -8.45
CA TYR A 61 14.03 -10.18 -7.17
C TYR A 61 12.81 -10.07 -6.25
N LEU A 62 12.29 -8.85 -6.08
CA LEU A 62 11.15 -8.60 -5.19
C LEU A 62 9.86 -9.24 -5.69
N GLU A 63 9.68 -9.43 -7.00
CA GLU A 63 8.53 -10.14 -7.53
C GLU A 63 8.56 -11.62 -7.10
N ILE A 64 9.72 -12.26 -7.18
CA ILE A 64 9.91 -13.65 -6.73
C ILE A 64 9.68 -13.74 -5.21
N LEU A 65 10.33 -12.88 -4.45
CA LEU A 65 10.23 -12.86 -2.99
C LEU A 65 8.79 -12.64 -2.49
N ASN A 66 8.03 -11.76 -3.14
CA ASN A 66 6.62 -11.56 -2.81
C ASN A 66 5.79 -12.84 -2.95
N GLU A 67 6.04 -13.65 -3.99
CA GLU A 67 5.34 -14.92 -4.20
C GLU A 67 5.70 -15.96 -3.13
N GLU A 68 6.95 -16.02 -2.72
CA GLU A 68 7.43 -16.92 -1.67
C GLU A 68 6.85 -16.55 -0.32
N ILE A 69 6.93 -15.27 0.06
CA ILE A 69 6.37 -14.80 1.32
C ILE A 69 4.84 -14.94 1.33
N LEU A 70 4.15 -14.73 0.20
CA LEU A 70 2.71 -14.96 0.13
C LEU A 70 2.34 -16.41 0.41
N LYS A 71 3.11 -17.38 -0.06
CA LYS A 71 2.88 -18.82 0.23
C LYS A 71 3.06 -19.11 1.72
N THR A 72 4.16 -18.65 2.31
CA THR A 72 4.41 -18.80 3.75
C THR A 72 3.32 -18.14 4.59
N LEU A 73 2.93 -16.91 4.21
CA LEU A 73 1.85 -16.18 4.88
C LEU A 73 0.50 -16.89 4.72
N THR A 74 0.24 -17.55 3.59
CA THR A 74 -0.96 -18.39 3.40
C THR A 74 -1.04 -19.49 4.44
N ILE A 75 0.04 -20.23 4.66
CA ILE A 75 0.10 -21.32 5.66
C ILE A 75 -0.15 -20.76 7.05
N PHE A 76 0.52 -19.67 7.39
CA PHE A 76 0.33 -18.98 8.68
C PHE A 76 -1.12 -18.54 8.89
N LEU A 77 -1.72 -17.81 7.93
CA LEU A 77 -3.08 -17.30 8.04
C LEU A 77 -4.12 -18.41 8.11
N ASN A 78 -3.93 -19.51 7.38
CA ASN A 78 -4.78 -20.68 7.49
C ASN A 78 -4.72 -21.29 8.88
N THR A 79 -3.53 -21.43 9.46
CA THR A 79 -3.34 -21.94 10.82
C THR A 79 -3.94 -21.01 11.85
N PHE A 80 -3.67 -19.70 11.74
CA PHE A 80 -4.14 -18.71 12.68
C PHE A 80 -5.68 -18.55 12.71
N HIS A 81 -6.32 -18.71 11.55
CA HIS A 81 -7.79 -18.54 11.41
C HIS A 81 -8.57 -19.87 11.43
N ASP A 82 -7.88 -21.00 11.55
CA ASP A 82 -8.47 -22.34 11.44
C ASP A 82 -9.32 -22.50 10.16
N VAL A 83 -8.71 -22.15 9.01
CA VAL A 83 -9.31 -22.24 7.68
C VAL A 83 -8.36 -22.97 6.72
N ASP A 84 -8.93 -23.49 5.61
CA ASP A 84 -8.19 -24.10 4.51
C ASP A 84 -8.47 -23.34 3.22
N LYS A 85 -7.67 -22.31 2.96
CA LYS A 85 -7.78 -21.44 1.79
C LYS A 85 -6.49 -21.52 0.98
N ASP A 86 -6.62 -21.48 -0.34
CA ASP A 86 -5.45 -21.46 -1.23
C ASP A 86 -4.74 -20.09 -1.24
N THR A 87 -3.58 -20.06 -1.88
CA THR A 87 -2.76 -18.85 -2.02
C THR A 87 -3.50 -17.75 -2.83
N GLU A 88 -4.32 -18.13 -3.80
CA GLU A 88 -5.06 -17.16 -4.61
C GLU A 88 -6.14 -16.43 -3.79
N TYR A 89 -6.78 -17.12 -2.87
CA TYR A 89 -7.69 -16.49 -1.91
C TYR A 89 -6.98 -15.39 -1.09
N TRP A 90 -5.83 -15.74 -0.49
CA TRP A 90 -5.07 -14.79 0.30
C TRP A 90 -4.42 -13.70 -0.56
N ARG A 91 -4.05 -14.00 -1.80
CA ARG A 91 -3.57 -12.99 -2.76
C ARG A 91 -4.57 -11.86 -2.96
N VAL A 92 -5.86 -12.15 -3.08
CA VAL A 92 -6.89 -11.11 -3.20
C VAL A 92 -6.94 -10.23 -1.95
N ILE A 93 -6.77 -10.82 -0.76
CA ILE A 93 -6.95 -10.13 0.52
C ILE A 93 -5.70 -9.36 0.93
N VAL A 94 -4.55 -10.03 1.06
CA VAL A 94 -3.32 -9.42 1.59
C VAL A 94 -2.40 -8.87 0.51
N GLY A 95 -2.60 -9.28 -0.74
CA GLY A 95 -1.70 -8.94 -1.85
C GLY A 95 -1.41 -7.45 -2.01
N PRO A 96 -2.38 -6.53 -1.99
CA PRO A 96 -2.10 -5.10 -2.11
C PRO A 96 -1.16 -4.57 -1.03
N TRP A 97 -1.31 -5.07 0.20
CA TRP A 97 -0.43 -4.71 1.32
C TRP A 97 0.96 -5.30 1.13
N LEU A 98 1.06 -6.60 0.86
CA LEU A 98 2.33 -7.31 0.73
C LEU A 98 3.20 -6.73 -0.39
N LEU A 99 2.59 -6.48 -1.56
CA LEU A 99 3.25 -5.87 -2.73
C LEU A 99 3.71 -4.43 -2.49
N THR A 100 3.26 -3.77 -1.43
CA THR A 100 3.75 -2.46 -1.02
C THR A 100 4.76 -2.59 0.11
N TYR A 101 4.49 -3.43 1.09
CA TYR A 101 5.29 -3.61 2.30
C TYR A 101 6.71 -4.11 2.00
N ILE A 102 6.84 -5.19 1.23
CA ILE A 102 8.15 -5.77 0.93
C ILE A 102 9.06 -4.81 0.15
N PRO A 103 8.62 -4.18 -0.96
CA PRO A 103 9.44 -3.19 -1.65
C PRO A 103 9.78 -1.97 -0.81
N VAL A 104 8.91 -1.56 0.12
CA VAL A 104 9.20 -0.48 1.07
C VAL A 104 10.32 -0.89 2.02
N LEU A 105 10.27 -2.09 2.59
CA LEU A 105 11.35 -2.58 3.46
C LEU A 105 12.68 -2.73 2.70
N TRP A 106 12.64 -3.24 1.46
CA TRP A 106 13.81 -3.35 0.59
C TRP A 106 14.45 -1.99 0.32
N ASP A 107 13.65 -0.99 0.00
CA ASP A 107 14.15 0.36 -0.20
C ASP A 107 14.88 0.89 1.06
N ARG A 108 14.33 0.68 2.27
CA ARG A 108 14.95 1.09 3.53
C ARG A 108 16.24 0.32 3.82
N TRP A 109 16.24 -0.97 3.49
CA TRP A 109 17.42 -1.83 3.59
C TRP A 109 18.55 -1.35 2.68
N GLU A 110 18.26 -1.15 1.42
CA GLU A 110 19.23 -0.77 0.39
C GLU A 110 19.74 0.67 0.54
N VAL A 111 18.92 1.57 1.03
CA VAL A 111 19.37 2.92 1.36
C VAL A 111 20.44 2.88 2.45
N LEU A 112 20.31 2.01 3.45
CA LEU A 112 21.33 1.81 4.48
C LEU A 112 22.59 1.13 3.95
N SER A 113 22.50 0.29 2.93
CA SER A 113 23.67 -0.32 2.29
C SER A 113 24.63 0.74 1.73
N GLY A 114 24.12 1.86 1.25
CA GLY A 114 24.93 3.00 0.80
C GLY A 114 25.77 3.69 1.89
N VAL A 115 25.47 3.40 3.17
CA VAL A 115 26.21 3.98 4.30
C VAL A 115 27.62 3.39 4.41
N SER A 116 27.79 2.10 4.06
CA SER A 116 29.12 1.43 4.09
C SER A 116 30.15 2.10 3.17
N GLU A 117 29.68 2.71 2.09
CA GLU A 117 30.54 3.41 1.12
C GLU A 117 30.97 4.81 1.60
N TYR A 118 30.37 5.33 2.65
CA TYR A 118 30.63 6.69 3.11
C TYR A 118 32.02 6.87 3.78
N GLY A 119 32.60 5.80 4.33
CA GLY A 119 34.00 5.74 4.76
C GLY A 119 34.35 6.54 6.01
N ALA A 120 33.38 6.94 6.82
CA ALA A 120 33.58 7.60 8.12
C ALA A 120 32.85 6.85 9.24
N ALA A 121 33.32 6.99 10.48
CA ALA A 121 32.61 6.48 11.66
C ALA A 121 31.27 7.21 11.82
N LEU A 122 30.19 6.46 11.98
CA LEU A 122 28.85 7.00 12.11
C LEU A 122 28.21 6.58 13.43
N GLU A 123 27.37 7.46 13.95
CA GLU A 123 26.40 7.13 15.00
C GLU A 123 25.01 7.61 14.58
N THR A 124 23.97 7.01 15.12
CA THR A 124 22.58 7.44 14.93
C THR A 124 21.84 7.47 16.24
N HIS A 125 20.80 8.26 16.31
CA HIS A 125 19.95 8.37 17.49
C HIS A 125 18.68 7.54 17.34
N SER A 126 18.39 6.66 18.31
CA SER A 126 17.13 5.97 18.46
C SER A 126 16.27 6.71 19.47
N LEU A 127 15.11 7.21 19.05
CA LEU A 127 14.17 7.90 19.93
C LEU A 127 13.37 6.89 20.79
N ALA A 128 12.86 7.36 21.93
CA ALA A 128 11.99 6.58 22.78
C ALA A 128 10.58 6.51 22.17
N PHE A 129 10.25 5.39 21.54
CA PHE A 129 8.89 5.11 21.08
C PHE A 129 8.15 4.25 22.09
N SER A 130 6.81 4.19 21.97
CA SER A 130 6.05 3.10 22.60
C SER A 130 6.72 1.75 22.25
N PRO A 131 6.80 0.81 23.20
CA PRO A 131 7.50 -0.46 22.99
C PRO A 131 6.99 -1.22 21.74
N ASN A 132 5.73 -0.99 21.36
CA ASN A 132 5.16 -1.62 20.17
C ASN A 132 5.02 -0.61 19.03
N ARG A 133 5.44 -0.99 17.83
CA ARG A 133 5.14 -0.24 16.61
C ARG A 133 3.64 -0.09 16.44
N LYS A 134 3.21 1.03 15.86
CA LYS A 134 1.81 1.23 15.51
C LYS A 134 1.40 0.26 14.42
N VAL A 135 0.42 -0.58 14.72
CA VAL A 135 -0.17 -1.51 13.76
C VAL A 135 -1.29 -0.82 13.00
N ALA A 136 -1.26 -0.92 11.68
CA ALA A 136 -2.31 -0.39 10.82
C ALA A 136 -3.62 -1.18 10.97
N THR A 137 -4.75 -0.50 10.93
CA THR A 137 -6.07 -1.17 10.95
C THR A 137 -6.38 -1.86 9.62
N ASP A 138 -5.95 -1.27 8.50
CA ASP A 138 -6.18 -1.77 7.14
C ASP A 138 -5.03 -1.34 6.21
N PHE A 139 -5.07 -1.77 4.95
CA PHE A 139 -4.08 -1.39 3.95
C PHE A 139 -3.97 0.13 3.73
N THR A 140 -5.08 0.85 3.80
CA THR A 140 -5.05 2.31 3.58
C THR A 140 -4.25 3.02 4.68
N GLU A 141 -4.42 2.60 5.93
CA GLU A 141 -3.62 3.11 7.04
C GLU A 141 -2.17 2.61 6.96
N ALA A 142 -1.94 1.35 6.58
CA ALA A 142 -0.59 0.83 6.38
C ALA A 142 0.19 1.66 5.35
N ASN A 143 -0.43 1.97 4.22
CA ASN A 143 0.19 2.81 3.19
C ASN A 143 0.49 4.24 3.69
N ALA A 144 -0.33 4.79 4.59
CA ALA A 144 -0.04 6.07 5.22
C ALA A 144 1.12 5.98 6.24
N LEU A 145 1.23 4.86 6.96
CA LEU A 145 2.35 4.60 7.87
C LEU A 145 3.68 4.50 7.11
N PHE A 146 3.72 3.86 5.95
CA PHE A 146 4.92 3.73 5.13
C PHE A 146 5.48 5.10 4.69
N ASP A 147 4.64 6.12 4.65
CA ASP A 147 5.04 7.51 4.38
C ASP A 147 5.37 8.30 5.66
N SER A 148 5.13 7.76 6.85
CA SER A 148 5.35 8.48 8.10
C SER A 148 6.82 8.45 8.55
N ASN A 149 7.33 9.57 9.07
CA ASN A 149 8.68 9.63 9.61
C ASN A 149 8.86 8.71 10.81
N PHE A 150 7.81 8.52 11.61
CA PHE A 150 7.81 7.67 12.81
C PHE A 150 8.04 6.22 12.49
N TRP A 151 7.22 5.66 11.61
CA TRP A 151 7.33 4.28 11.20
C TRP A 151 8.68 4.05 10.52
N ASN A 152 9.08 4.94 9.61
CA ASN A 152 10.35 4.83 8.91
C ASN A 152 11.55 4.90 9.87
N HIS A 153 11.52 5.78 10.87
CA HIS A 153 12.59 5.83 11.87
C HIS A 153 12.71 4.51 12.64
N GLN A 154 11.58 3.94 13.07
CA GLN A 154 11.59 2.64 13.76
C GLN A 154 12.12 1.51 12.87
N ILE A 155 11.76 1.50 11.58
CA ILE A 155 12.25 0.52 10.61
C ILE A 155 13.75 0.68 10.38
N PHE A 156 14.26 1.89 10.17
CA PHE A 156 15.69 2.11 10.01
C PHE A 156 16.49 1.64 11.24
N ILE A 157 16.01 1.94 12.43
CA ILE A 157 16.64 1.45 13.66
C ILE A 157 16.54 -0.08 13.80
N ALA A 158 15.44 -0.69 13.37
CA ALA A 158 15.30 -2.15 13.37
C ALA A 158 16.29 -2.81 12.40
N ILE A 159 16.41 -2.27 11.18
CA ILE A 159 17.38 -2.75 10.18
C ILE A 159 18.82 -2.61 10.72
N LEU A 160 19.19 -1.45 11.27
CA LEU A 160 20.52 -1.22 11.84
C LEU A 160 20.85 -2.15 13.02
N ARG A 161 19.86 -2.63 13.74
CA ARG A 161 20.06 -3.62 14.82
C ARG A 161 20.16 -5.05 14.31
N HIS A 162 19.61 -5.31 13.16
CA HIS A 162 19.64 -6.63 12.53
C HIS A 162 20.91 -6.85 11.70
N ARG A 163 21.46 -5.77 11.12
CA ARG A 163 22.61 -5.81 10.21
C ARG A 163 23.92 -5.66 10.95
N ASP A 164 24.64 -6.77 11.15
CA ASP A 164 25.96 -6.78 11.79
C ASP A 164 27.08 -6.26 10.88
N ASP A 165 26.83 -6.17 9.58
CA ASP A 165 27.78 -5.64 8.58
C ASP A 165 27.91 -4.10 8.59
N LEU A 166 27.00 -3.39 9.28
CA LEU A 166 27.01 -1.94 9.41
C LEU A 166 27.52 -1.52 10.78
N ASP A 167 28.77 -1.03 10.83
CA ASP A 167 29.39 -0.50 12.06
C ASP A 167 28.85 0.90 12.39
N ILE A 168 27.58 0.98 12.85
CA ILE A 168 26.91 2.22 13.23
C ILE A 168 26.50 2.14 14.70
N LYS A 169 27.05 3.05 15.51
CA LYS A 169 26.67 3.15 16.91
C LYS A 169 25.25 3.73 17.05
N ILE A 170 24.38 3.05 17.79
CA ILE A 170 23.02 3.50 18.07
C ILE A 170 22.94 4.05 19.50
N ALA A 171 22.80 5.37 19.64
CA ALA A 171 22.58 6.04 20.92
C ALA A 171 21.08 6.19 21.19
N LYS A 172 20.63 5.82 22.42
CA LYS A 172 19.22 5.97 22.83
C LYS A 172 19.00 7.38 23.39
N LEU A 173 17.94 8.03 22.91
CA LEU A 173 17.45 9.30 23.45
C LEU A 173 16.10 9.07 24.11
N GLU A 174 15.94 9.55 25.35
CA GLU A 174 14.67 9.50 26.11
C GLU A 174 13.71 10.62 25.67
N ILE A 175 13.56 10.79 24.37
CA ILE A 175 12.68 11.79 23.77
C ILE A 175 11.51 11.05 23.11
N LEU A 176 10.29 11.40 23.50
CA LEU A 176 9.07 10.95 22.86
C LEU A 176 8.70 11.94 21.75
N PRO A 177 8.91 11.57 20.50
CA PRO A 177 8.59 12.49 19.40
C PRO A 177 7.06 12.66 19.28
N THR A 178 6.62 13.84 18.84
CA THR A 178 5.22 14.14 18.58
C THR A 178 4.77 13.49 17.27
N GLU A 179 3.77 12.63 17.31
CA GLU A 179 3.33 11.88 16.13
C GLU A 179 2.59 12.80 15.14
N ASP A 180 3.07 12.85 13.90
CA ASP A 180 2.55 13.69 12.82
C ASP A 180 1.87 12.83 11.72
N ILE A 181 1.00 11.90 12.12
CA ILE A 181 0.19 11.14 11.16
C ILE A 181 -1.09 11.92 10.88
N ASN A 182 -0.99 12.83 9.92
CA ASN A 182 -2.16 13.54 9.40
C ASN A 182 -2.83 12.68 8.31
N ILE A 183 -3.71 11.77 8.71
CA ILE A 183 -4.66 11.17 7.76
C ILE A 183 -5.73 12.23 7.52
N PRO A 184 -5.85 12.80 6.30
CA PRO A 184 -6.84 13.84 6.04
C PRO A 184 -8.24 13.29 6.24
N VAL A 185 -8.90 13.66 7.32
CA VAL A 185 -10.31 13.35 7.54
C VAL A 185 -11.14 14.44 6.88
N TYR A 186 -11.70 14.15 5.72
CA TYR A 186 -12.64 15.06 5.06
C TYR A 186 -14.02 14.91 5.69
N PRO A 187 -14.54 15.93 6.39
CA PRO A 187 -15.86 15.84 7.00
C PRO A 187 -16.95 15.71 5.94
N GLU A 188 -17.71 14.63 5.99
CA GLU A 188 -18.88 14.48 5.13
C GLU A 188 -20.01 15.42 5.57
N SER A 189 -20.64 16.13 4.60
CA SER A 189 -21.77 16.99 4.87
C SER A 189 -22.97 16.20 5.41
N ARG A 190 -23.79 16.81 6.28
CA ARG A 190 -25.00 16.19 6.86
C ARG A 190 -25.95 15.66 5.78
N LEU A 191 -26.10 16.38 4.66
CA LEU A 191 -26.91 15.97 3.54
C LEU A 191 -26.37 14.69 2.86
N LYS A 192 -25.06 14.60 2.64
CA LYS A 192 -24.43 13.37 2.11
C LYS A 192 -24.65 12.18 3.03
N LYS A 193 -24.54 12.37 4.36
CA LYS A 193 -24.81 11.30 5.34
C LYS A 193 -26.27 10.85 5.29
N ALA A 194 -27.24 11.77 5.22
CA ALA A 194 -28.65 11.43 5.13
C ALA A 194 -28.99 10.66 3.84
N ILE A 195 -28.47 11.11 2.69
CA ILE A 195 -28.64 10.40 1.41
C ILE A 195 -28.02 9.00 1.49
N LYS A 196 -26.84 8.87 2.06
CA LYS A 196 -26.15 7.59 2.22
C LYS A 196 -26.96 6.61 3.10
N SER A 197 -27.56 7.11 4.19
CA SER A 197 -28.43 6.32 5.07
C SER A 197 -29.72 5.87 4.38
N ALA A 198 -30.35 6.74 3.60
CA ALA A 198 -31.53 6.38 2.81
C ALA A 198 -31.22 5.33 1.74
N LEU A 199 -30.08 5.45 1.07
CA LEU A 199 -29.64 4.45 0.09
C LEU A 199 -29.33 3.11 0.74
N LYS A 200 -28.73 3.10 1.94
CA LYS A 200 -28.50 1.87 2.72
C LYS A 200 -29.82 1.16 3.05
N LEU A 201 -30.81 1.91 3.51
CA LEU A 201 -32.12 1.34 3.82
C LEU A 201 -32.78 0.76 2.56
N ALA A 202 -32.70 1.46 1.44
CA ALA A 202 -33.20 0.97 0.16
C ALA A 202 -32.46 -0.31 -0.27
N ASP A 203 -31.14 -0.35 -0.15
CA ASP A 203 -30.34 -1.55 -0.47
C ASP A 203 -30.71 -2.72 0.45
N ALA A 204 -30.91 -2.51 1.75
CA ALA A 204 -31.31 -3.53 2.70
C ALA A 204 -32.71 -4.13 2.35
N ILE A 205 -33.68 -3.27 1.99
CA ILE A 205 -34.99 -3.71 1.55
C ILE A 205 -34.89 -4.54 0.24
N ILE A 206 -34.12 -4.07 -0.70
CA ILE A 206 -33.90 -4.79 -1.97
C ILE A 206 -33.14 -6.11 -1.69
N GLU A 207 -32.26 -6.16 -0.71
CA GLU A 207 -31.53 -7.38 -0.32
C GLU A 207 -32.46 -8.46 0.22
N THR A 208 -33.41 -8.08 1.04
CA THR A 208 -34.41 -9.00 1.58
C THR A 208 -35.40 -9.52 0.53
N LEU A 209 -35.68 -8.71 -0.51
CA LEU A 209 -36.59 -9.04 -1.60
C LEU A 209 -35.92 -9.74 -2.79
N SER A 210 -34.57 -9.76 -2.84
CA SER A 210 -33.84 -10.28 -3.99
C SER A 210 -33.53 -11.76 -3.88
N LEU A 211 -33.51 -12.42 -5.04
CA LEU A 211 -33.01 -13.79 -5.19
C LEU A 211 -31.55 -13.89 -4.67
N LYS A 212 -31.21 -15.03 -4.08
CA LYS A 212 -29.92 -15.30 -3.39
C LYS A 212 -28.66 -15.08 -4.23
N LYS A 213 -28.75 -15.11 -5.55
CA LYS A 213 -27.59 -14.95 -6.44
C LYS A 213 -27.86 -13.88 -7.51
N ARG A 214 -26.87 -13.02 -7.75
CA ARG A 214 -26.96 -11.94 -8.75
C ARG A 214 -26.10 -12.22 -9.96
N LYS A 215 -26.59 -11.85 -11.13
CA LYS A 215 -25.82 -12.01 -12.35
C LYS A 215 -24.58 -11.10 -12.39
N LEU A 216 -24.70 -9.86 -11.93
CA LEU A 216 -23.62 -8.88 -12.03
C LEU A 216 -23.71 -7.84 -10.92
N VAL A 217 -22.57 -7.53 -10.32
CA VAL A 217 -22.40 -6.50 -9.30
C VAL A 217 -21.34 -5.51 -9.74
N PHE A 218 -21.69 -4.22 -9.77
CA PHE A 218 -20.72 -3.12 -9.96
C PHE A 218 -20.40 -2.49 -8.62
N TYR A 219 -19.10 -2.32 -8.34
CA TYR A 219 -18.63 -1.59 -7.17
C TYR A 219 -17.35 -0.81 -7.50
N GLN A 220 -17.33 0.49 -7.16
CA GLN A 220 -16.25 1.42 -7.54
C GLN A 220 -15.83 1.27 -9.02
N SER A 221 -16.82 1.24 -9.89
CA SER A 221 -16.63 0.96 -11.32
C SER A 221 -16.11 2.14 -12.14
N TYR A 222 -16.14 3.35 -11.57
CA TYR A 222 -15.84 4.62 -12.25
C TYR A 222 -16.72 4.95 -13.46
N PHE A 223 -17.78 4.18 -13.73
CA PHE A 223 -18.76 4.59 -14.73
C PHE A 223 -19.60 5.78 -14.26
N PRO A 224 -20.02 6.69 -15.15
CA PRO A 224 -20.99 7.72 -14.82
C PRO A 224 -22.29 7.11 -14.26
N ARG A 225 -22.82 7.69 -13.16
CA ARG A 225 -24.01 7.15 -12.49
C ARG A 225 -25.21 6.96 -13.45
N ALA A 226 -25.46 7.94 -14.33
CA ALA A 226 -26.53 7.86 -15.31
C ALA A 226 -26.34 6.67 -16.29
N PHE A 227 -25.10 6.36 -16.63
CA PHE A 227 -24.79 5.21 -17.45
C PHE A 227 -25.04 3.90 -16.69
N LEU A 228 -24.60 3.81 -15.43
CA LEU A 228 -24.86 2.62 -14.61
C LEU A 228 -26.35 2.34 -14.46
N VAL A 229 -27.16 3.37 -14.19
CA VAL A 229 -28.63 3.20 -14.10
C VAL A 229 -29.19 2.64 -15.42
N LYS A 230 -28.80 3.21 -16.56
CA LYS A 230 -29.21 2.72 -17.88
C LYS A 230 -28.74 1.28 -18.13
N LEU A 231 -27.52 0.95 -17.73
CA LEU A 231 -26.95 -0.38 -17.86
C LEU A 231 -27.71 -1.41 -17.02
N TYR A 232 -27.98 -1.09 -15.74
CA TYR A 232 -28.79 -1.95 -14.88
C TYR A 232 -30.18 -2.21 -15.47
N LEU A 233 -30.89 -1.15 -15.92
CA LEU A 233 -32.20 -1.28 -16.54
C LEU A 233 -32.13 -2.12 -17.82
N ARG A 234 -31.09 -1.94 -18.65
CA ARG A 234 -30.93 -2.68 -19.91
C ARG A 234 -30.63 -4.18 -19.68
N LEU A 235 -29.95 -4.48 -18.56
CA LEU A 235 -29.64 -5.85 -18.16
C LEU A 235 -30.73 -6.48 -17.28
N TRP A 236 -31.86 -5.79 -17.09
CA TRP A 236 -32.95 -6.21 -16.19
C TRP A 236 -32.47 -6.48 -14.76
N LEU A 237 -31.47 -5.68 -14.32
CA LEU A 237 -30.92 -5.74 -12.98
C LEU A 237 -31.47 -4.57 -12.16
N ILE A 238 -31.57 -4.76 -10.83
CA ILE A 238 -31.97 -3.70 -9.91
C ILE A 238 -30.73 -2.85 -9.58
N PRO A 239 -30.76 -1.50 -9.85
CA PRO A 239 -29.67 -0.61 -9.48
C PRO A 239 -29.43 -0.63 -7.98
N ARG A 240 -28.16 -0.60 -7.57
CA ARG A 240 -27.77 -0.58 -6.16
C ARG A 240 -26.81 0.53 -5.85
N SER A 241 -26.79 0.90 -4.58
CA SER A 241 -25.79 1.82 -4.05
C SER A 241 -24.49 1.08 -3.69
N GLU A 242 -23.40 1.84 -3.64
CA GLU A 242 -22.10 1.32 -3.23
C GLU A 242 -21.93 1.28 -1.69
N SER A 243 -23.01 1.54 -0.93
CA SER A 243 -22.94 1.72 0.52
C SER A 243 -22.70 0.43 1.31
N ARG A 244 -22.92 -0.72 0.72
CA ARG A 244 -22.81 -2.02 1.39
C ARG A 244 -21.40 -2.45 1.76
N PHE A 245 -20.37 -1.92 1.08
CA PHE A 245 -18.96 -2.17 1.37
C PHE A 245 -18.36 -1.00 2.15
N GLU A 246 -19.02 -0.55 3.21
CA GLU A 246 -18.46 0.48 4.06
C GLU A 246 -17.23 -0.02 4.79
N LYS A 247 -16.33 0.92 5.08
CA LYS A 247 -15.16 0.63 5.88
C LYS A 247 -15.60 0.17 7.27
N ILE A 248 -15.21 -1.04 7.62
CA ILE A 248 -15.36 -1.59 8.97
C ILE A 248 -14.05 -1.31 9.70
N ILE A 249 -14.15 -0.61 10.82
CA ILE A 249 -13.01 -0.35 11.67
C ILE A 249 -12.89 -1.52 12.65
N THR A 250 -11.79 -2.22 12.58
CA THR A 250 -11.40 -3.24 13.54
C THR A 250 -10.27 -2.69 14.40
N TYR A 251 -10.19 -3.13 15.64
CA TYR A 251 -9.17 -2.67 16.58
C TYR A 251 -8.20 -3.80 16.89
N PRO A 252 -6.91 -3.49 17.17
CA PRO A 252 -5.96 -4.50 17.60
C PRO A 252 -6.47 -5.19 18.87
N ASP A 253 -6.37 -6.50 18.91
CA ASP A 253 -6.58 -7.31 20.12
C ASP A 253 -5.20 -7.78 20.62
N PRO A 254 -4.67 -7.19 21.70
CA PRO A 254 -3.36 -7.55 22.24
C PRO A 254 -3.24 -9.02 22.63
N ILE A 255 -4.35 -9.65 23.07
CA ILE A 255 -4.36 -11.06 23.48
C ILE A 255 -4.23 -11.95 22.26
N GLN A 256 -5.02 -11.69 21.22
CA GLN A 256 -4.94 -12.42 19.97
C GLN A 256 -3.59 -12.22 19.28
N ARG A 257 -3.05 -10.98 19.30
CA ARG A 257 -1.75 -10.70 18.70
C ARG A 257 -0.58 -11.33 19.46
N SER A 258 -0.66 -11.45 20.80
CA SER A 258 0.35 -12.16 21.58
C SER A 258 0.35 -13.68 21.34
N SER A 259 -0.75 -14.25 20.82
CA SER A 259 -0.78 -15.67 20.45
C SER A 259 0.01 -15.97 19.17
N ILE A 260 0.38 -14.96 18.39
CA ILE A 260 1.23 -15.09 17.21
C ILE A 260 2.59 -15.71 17.58
N ASP A 261 3.16 -15.30 18.70
CA ASP A 261 4.44 -15.83 19.20
C ASP A 261 4.40 -17.34 19.50
N GLN A 262 3.19 -17.93 19.60
CA GLN A 262 2.98 -19.36 19.83
C GLN A 262 2.82 -20.16 18.54
N ILE A 263 2.62 -19.50 17.41
CA ILE A 263 2.54 -20.12 16.10
C ILE A 263 3.95 -20.08 15.51
N ASP A 264 4.51 -21.26 15.28
CA ASP A 264 5.81 -21.39 14.64
C ASP A 264 5.71 -20.88 13.21
N PHE A 265 6.07 -19.60 13.02
CA PHE A 265 6.21 -18.97 11.71
C PHE A 265 7.63 -19.16 11.18
N GLU A 266 8.49 -19.72 12.04
CA GLU A 266 9.86 -20.00 11.70
C GLU A 266 9.91 -21.22 10.76
N GLU A 267 9.93 -20.95 9.46
CA GLU A 267 10.74 -21.82 8.63
C GLU A 267 12.15 -21.80 9.23
N PRO A 268 12.84 -22.95 9.34
CA PRO A 268 14.21 -22.99 9.85
C PRO A 268 14.99 -21.90 9.10
N VAL A 269 15.71 -21.07 9.86
CA VAL A 269 16.61 -20.05 9.30
C VAL A 269 17.48 -20.80 8.31
N ASP A 270 17.15 -20.66 7.04
CA ASP A 270 17.96 -21.23 5.98
C ASP A 270 19.24 -20.38 5.96
N GLU A 271 20.37 -21.01 6.31
CA GLU A 271 21.66 -20.32 6.33
C GLU A 271 22.03 -19.75 4.94
N ASP A 272 21.41 -20.28 3.88
CA ASP A 272 21.54 -19.79 2.51
C ASP A 272 20.56 -18.66 2.16
N ARG A 273 19.59 -18.34 3.06
CA ARG A 273 18.62 -17.27 2.81
C ARG A 273 19.26 -15.90 2.96
N HIS A 274 18.93 -15.00 2.05
CA HIS A 274 19.42 -13.62 2.11
C HIS A 274 19.02 -12.95 3.43
N ASP A 275 19.93 -12.21 4.07
CA ASP A 275 19.71 -11.57 5.38
C ASP A 275 18.47 -10.65 5.40
N PHE A 276 18.18 -9.98 4.29
CA PHE A 276 16.95 -9.20 4.12
C PHE A 276 15.68 -10.05 4.27
N GLU A 277 15.66 -11.27 3.75
CA GLU A 277 14.52 -12.16 3.83
C GLU A 277 14.23 -12.56 5.26
N ASN A 278 15.27 -12.85 6.04
CA ASN A 278 15.17 -13.10 7.47
C ASN A 278 14.62 -11.88 8.22
N PHE A 279 15.05 -10.67 7.85
CA PHE A 279 14.51 -9.43 8.40
C PHE A 279 13.02 -9.27 8.10
N VAL A 280 12.59 -9.54 6.86
CA VAL A 280 11.16 -9.49 6.49
C VAL A 280 10.36 -10.49 7.30
N MET A 281 10.81 -11.75 7.41
CA MET A 281 10.11 -12.79 8.14
C MET A 281 9.92 -12.44 9.62
N THR A 282 10.94 -11.88 10.26
CA THR A 282 10.88 -11.44 11.65
C THR A 282 9.91 -10.27 11.88
N ASN A 283 9.76 -9.38 10.88
CA ASN A 283 9.01 -8.14 11.03
C ASN A 283 7.58 -8.19 10.47
N ILE A 284 7.28 -9.10 9.55
CA ILE A 284 6.00 -9.14 8.84
C ILE A 284 4.80 -9.27 9.79
N LEU A 285 4.89 -10.11 10.82
CA LEU A 285 3.82 -10.32 11.78
C LEU A 285 3.65 -9.15 12.75
N LEU A 286 4.69 -8.33 12.95
CA LEU A 286 4.61 -7.11 13.74
C LEU A 286 3.87 -5.99 12.99
N ASP A 287 3.93 -5.98 11.67
CA ASP A 287 3.41 -4.92 10.81
C ASP A 287 2.12 -5.30 10.06
N ILE A 288 1.73 -6.57 10.06
CA ILE A 288 0.52 -7.04 9.35
C ILE A 288 -0.74 -6.31 9.86
N PRO A 289 -1.56 -5.72 8.97
CA PRO A 289 -2.77 -5.01 9.37
C PRO A 289 -3.76 -5.84 10.18
N VAL A 290 -4.42 -5.15 11.12
CA VAL A 290 -5.46 -5.75 11.99
C VAL A 290 -6.55 -6.45 11.18
N SER A 291 -6.94 -5.89 10.03
CA SER A 291 -7.96 -6.49 9.16
C SER A 291 -7.61 -7.88 8.63
N TYR A 292 -6.33 -8.26 8.64
CA TYR A 292 -5.89 -9.58 8.16
C TYR A 292 -5.64 -10.60 9.28
N LEU A 293 -5.57 -10.13 10.52
CA LEU A 293 -5.48 -10.97 11.72
C LEU A 293 -6.75 -10.84 12.56
N GLU A 294 -6.71 -10.04 13.60
CA GLU A 294 -7.78 -9.93 14.60
C GLU A 294 -9.14 -9.53 13.99
N GLY A 295 -9.10 -8.74 12.93
CA GLY A 295 -10.28 -8.25 12.20
C GLY A 295 -10.88 -9.20 11.18
N TYR A 296 -10.14 -10.23 10.76
CA TYR A 296 -10.56 -11.10 9.66
C TYR A 296 -11.90 -11.80 9.95
N SER A 297 -12.07 -12.38 11.13
CA SER A 297 -13.30 -13.08 11.51
C SER A 297 -14.54 -12.18 11.47
N VAL A 298 -14.39 -10.90 11.88
CA VAL A 298 -15.46 -9.90 11.80
C VAL A 298 -15.80 -9.59 10.35
N LEU A 299 -14.80 -9.36 9.51
CA LEU A 299 -14.99 -9.08 8.09
C LEU A 299 -15.60 -10.29 7.35
N LEU A 300 -15.16 -11.50 7.69
CA LEU A 300 -15.71 -12.76 7.15
C LEU A 300 -17.18 -12.93 7.53
N LYS A 301 -17.57 -12.61 8.77
CA LYS A 301 -18.97 -12.59 9.19
C LYS A 301 -19.79 -11.54 8.46
N MET A 302 -19.22 -10.33 8.27
CA MET A 302 -19.94 -9.25 7.57
C MET A 302 -20.15 -9.55 6.10
N GLN A 303 -19.16 -10.15 5.42
CA GLN A 303 -19.33 -10.53 4.02
C GLN A 303 -20.40 -11.62 3.83
N SER A 304 -20.57 -12.53 4.79
CA SER A 304 -21.61 -13.59 4.69
C SER A 304 -23.04 -13.04 4.69
N LEU A 305 -23.24 -11.79 5.12
CA LEU A 305 -24.51 -11.08 5.05
C LEU A 305 -24.78 -10.47 3.64
N LEU A 306 -23.78 -10.48 2.77
CA LEU A 306 -23.90 -9.96 1.41
C LEU A 306 -24.34 -11.08 0.46
N ASN A 307 -25.18 -10.73 -0.51
CA ASN A 307 -25.63 -11.71 -1.50
C ASN A 307 -24.51 -12.18 -2.42
N ASP A 308 -24.58 -13.40 -2.87
CA ASP A 308 -23.70 -13.97 -3.88
C ASP A 308 -23.85 -13.24 -5.24
N ALA A 309 -22.81 -13.25 -6.03
CA ALA A 309 -22.77 -12.70 -7.38
C ALA A 309 -22.15 -13.72 -8.35
N GLU A 310 -22.59 -13.71 -9.62
CA GLU A 310 -21.94 -14.52 -10.67
C GLU A 310 -20.73 -13.79 -11.25
N ASN A 311 -20.87 -12.48 -11.42
CA ASN A 311 -19.83 -11.62 -11.96
C ASN A 311 -19.69 -10.37 -11.09
N ILE A 312 -18.47 -10.03 -10.75
CA ILE A 312 -18.10 -8.90 -9.91
C ILE A 312 -17.26 -7.95 -10.72
N PHE A 313 -17.71 -6.70 -10.87
CA PHE A 313 -16.97 -5.68 -11.61
C PHE A 313 -16.48 -4.58 -10.67
N THR A 314 -15.18 -4.31 -10.69
CA THR A 314 -14.58 -3.19 -9.98
C THR A 314 -13.46 -2.53 -10.80
N ALA A 315 -13.17 -1.28 -10.49
CA ALA A 315 -11.96 -0.62 -11.00
C ALA A 315 -10.94 -0.32 -9.90
N ASN A 316 -11.36 -0.31 -8.61
CA ASN A 316 -10.43 0.09 -7.53
C ASN A 316 -10.68 -0.60 -6.18
N ALA A 317 -11.84 -1.21 -5.94
CA ALA A 317 -12.18 -1.74 -4.62
C ALA A 317 -11.26 -2.88 -4.16
N HIS A 318 -10.69 -3.62 -5.10
CA HIS A 318 -9.72 -4.70 -4.84
C HIS A 318 -8.42 -4.22 -4.16
N PHE A 319 -8.19 -2.92 -4.11
CA PHE A 319 -6.96 -2.36 -3.56
C PHE A 319 -7.09 -2.01 -2.07
N GLY A 320 -8.06 -1.18 -1.70
CA GLY A 320 -8.14 -0.62 -0.34
C GLY A 320 -9.49 -0.83 0.38
N ASN A 321 -10.36 -1.74 -0.09
CA ASN A 321 -11.59 -2.04 0.62
C ASN A 321 -11.57 -3.47 1.15
N GLU A 322 -11.29 -3.63 2.44
CA GLU A 322 -11.06 -4.93 3.07
C GLU A 322 -12.29 -5.84 3.01
N LEU A 323 -13.49 -5.30 3.27
CA LEU A 323 -14.73 -6.07 3.18
C LEU A 323 -14.99 -6.54 1.74
N PHE A 324 -14.73 -5.68 0.75
CA PHE A 324 -14.86 -6.07 -0.66
C PHE A 324 -13.88 -7.17 -1.04
N LYS A 325 -12.62 -7.07 -0.61
CA LYS A 325 -11.60 -8.08 -0.93
C LYS A 325 -11.98 -9.46 -0.39
N ILE A 326 -12.37 -9.54 0.87
CA ILE A 326 -12.80 -10.82 1.48
C ILE A 326 -14.05 -11.35 0.79
N TRP A 327 -15.03 -10.49 0.51
CA TRP A 327 -16.24 -10.91 -0.21
C TRP A 327 -15.92 -11.40 -1.62
N ALA A 328 -15.06 -10.70 -2.37
CA ALA A 328 -14.66 -11.11 -3.71
C ALA A 328 -13.93 -12.45 -3.71
N ALA A 329 -12.97 -12.64 -2.78
CA ALA A 329 -12.27 -13.90 -2.62
C ALA A 329 -13.23 -15.07 -2.29
N GLU A 330 -14.18 -14.88 -1.36
CA GLU A 330 -15.20 -15.87 -1.04
C GLU A 330 -16.11 -16.18 -2.25
N GLN A 331 -16.43 -15.17 -3.07
CA GLN A 331 -17.22 -15.37 -4.28
C GLN A 331 -16.44 -16.16 -5.35
N GLN A 332 -15.13 -15.87 -5.53
CA GLN A 332 -14.29 -16.64 -6.46
C GLN A 332 -14.18 -18.11 -6.03
N CYS A 333 -14.06 -18.42 -4.73
CA CYS A 333 -14.15 -19.78 -4.22
C CYS A 333 -15.48 -20.50 -4.60
N LYS A 334 -16.55 -19.73 -4.81
CA LYS A 334 -17.86 -20.25 -5.25
C LYS A 334 -18.01 -20.27 -6.79
N GLY A 335 -16.96 -19.95 -7.54
CA GLY A 335 -16.94 -19.94 -9.01
C GLY A 335 -17.46 -18.65 -9.65
N SER A 336 -17.42 -17.54 -8.93
CA SER A 336 -17.77 -16.22 -9.49
C SER A 336 -16.58 -15.62 -10.23
N ASN A 337 -16.85 -14.84 -11.29
CA ASN A 337 -15.81 -14.12 -12.03
C ASN A 337 -15.54 -12.75 -11.41
N LEU A 338 -14.28 -12.43 -11.17
CA LEU A 338 -13.82 -11.09 -10.81
C LEU A 338 -13.31 -10.36 -12.06
N ILE A 339 -13.92 -9.23 -12.38
CA ILE A 339 -13.63 -8.40 -13.54
C ILE A 339 -13.02 -7.09 -13.03
N ILE A 340 -11.75 -6.83 -13.35
CA ILE A 340 -11.06 -5.61 -12.93
C ILE A 340 -10.84 -4.70 -14.13
N SER A 341 -11.24 -3.44 -14.02
CA SER A 341 -11.06 -2.44 -15.07
C SER A 341 -9.97 -1.44 -14.70
N SER A 342 -9.15 -1.09 -15.68
CA SER A 342 -8.24 0.07 -15.55
C SER A 342 -9.01 1.34 -15.22
N HIS A 343 -8.45 2.20 -14.35
CA HIS A 343 -9.11 3.43 -13.94
C HIS A 343 -8.27 4.71 -14.14
N GLY A 344 -7.02 4.58 -14.51
CA GLY A 344 -6.07 5.66 -14.79
C GLY A 344 -4.63 5.22 -14.52
N GLY A 345 -3.66 5.81 -15.22
CA GLY A 345 -2.23 5.64 -14.96
C GLY A 345 -1.59 4.30 -15.31
N SER A 346 -2.31 3.22 -15.20
CA SER A 346 -1.83 1.85 -15.35
C SER A 346 -2.06 1.31 -16.77
N LEU A 347 -1.34 1.83 -17.74
CA LEU A 347 -1.48 1.39 -19.13
C LEU A 347 -0.61 0.19 -19.47
N TYR A 348 0.40 -0.11 -18.67
CA TYR A 348 1.36 -1.19 -18.92
C TYR A 348 1.57 -2.01 -17.64
N PRO A 349 1.55 -3.34 -17.73
CA PRO A 349 1.92 -4.22 -16.62
C PRO A 349 3.45 -4.28 -16.51
N LEU A 350 4.08 -3.18 -16.14
CA LEU A 350 5.54 -3.13 -16.01
C LEU A 350 6.02 -3.29 -14.56
N TYR A 351 5.09 -3.31 -13.59
CA TYR A 351 5.46 -3.36 -12.17
C TYR A 351 4.44 -4.17 -11.37
N SER A 352 4.90 -4.86 -10.36
CA SER A 352 4.20 -5.83 -9.52
C SER A 352 2.80 -5.43 -9.04
N VAL A 353 2.57 -4.14 -8.74
CA VAL A 353 1.25 -3.64 -8.33
C VAL A 353 0.19 -3.80 -9.41
N PHE A 354 0.59 -3.72 -10.68
CA PHE A 354 -0.34 -3.87 -11.80
C PHE A 354 -0.52 -5.34 -12.19
N ASP A 355 0.53 -6.13 -12.04
CA ASP A 355 0.45 -7.58 -12.23
C ASP A 355 -0.48 -8.22 -11.22
N HIS A 356 -0.61 -7.66 -10.01
CA HIS A 356 -1.59 -8.08 -9.04
C HIS A 356 -3.02 -8.11 -9.61
N GLN A 357 -3.41 -7.09 -10.34
CA GLN A 357 -4.75 -7.05 -10.97
C GLN A 357 -4.95 -8.15 -12.03
N GLU A 358 -3.90 -8.49 -12.75
CA GLU A 358 -3.93 -9.61 -13.71
C GLU A 358 -4.00 -10.97 -12.97
N LYS A 359 -3.25 -11.12 -11.87
CA LYS A 359 -3.19 -12.36 -11.10
C LYS A 359 -4.50 -12.70 -10.38
N ILE A 360 -5.24 -11.68 -9.90
CA ILE A 360 -6.48 -11.90 -9.13
C ILE A 360 -7.77 -11.87 -9.96
N SER A 361 -7.73 -11.39 -11.21
CA SER A 361 -8.94 -11.23 -12.03
C SER A 361 -9.11 -12.34 -13.05
N ASP A 362 -10.35 -12.79 -13.25
CA ASP A 362 -10.72 -13.69 -14.34
C ASP A 362 -10.73 -12.96 -15.69
N TYR A 363 -11.11 -11.66 -15.66
CA TYR A 363 -11.07 -10.77 -16.82
C TYR A 363 -10.55 -9.40 -16.46
N ARG A 364 -9.65 -8.90 -17.29
CA ARG A 364 -9.04 -7.57 -17.13
C ARG A 364 -9.49 -6.64 -18.25
N ILE A 365 -10.10 -5.50 -17.90
CA ILE A 365 -10.45 -4.46 -18.88
C ILE A 365 -9.32 -3.45 -19.00
N VAL A 366 -8.78 -3.32 -20.19
CA VAL A 366 -7.65 -2.46 -20.52
C VAL A 366 -8.01 -1.42 -21.57
N TRP A 367 -7.35 -0.25 -21.53
CA TRP A 367 -7.66 0.85 -22.47
C TRP A 367 -6.78 0.87 -23.71
N GLY A 368 -5.66 0.18 -23.68
CA GLY A 368 -4.66 0.17 -24.73
C GLY A 368 -4.61 -1.13 -25.51
N LEU A 369 -3.40 -1.60 -25.75
CA LEU A 369 -3.16 -2.88 -26.40
C LEU A 369 -3.55 -4.01 -25.43
N GLN A 370 -4.01 -5.09 -26.00
CA GLN A 370 -4.30 -6.33 -25.30
C GLN A 370 -3.05 -7.20 -25.34
N TRP A 371 -2.49 -7.53 -24.18
CA TRP A 371 -1.26 -8.30 -24.05
C TRP A 371 -1.51 -9.76 -23.67
N MET A 372 -2.62 -10.03 -22.98
CA MET A 372 -2.99 -11.35 -22.48
C MET A 372 -4.39 -11.74 -22.97
N LYS A 373 -4.63 -13.04 -23.05
CA LYS A 373 -5.92 -13.58 -23.57
C LYS A 373 -7.13 -13.19 -22.73
N ALA A 374 -6.97 -13.07 -21.40
CA ALA A 374 -8.04 -12.68 -20.48
C ALA A 374 -8.32 -11.17 -20.49
N GLN A 375 -7.53 -10.37 -21.18
CA GLN A 375 -7.75 -8.93 -21.29
C GLN A 375 -8.81 -8.60 -22.33
N ILE A 376 -9.66 -7.62 -22.00
CA ILE A 376 -10.70 -7.09 -22.87
C ILE A 376 -10.43 -5.61 -23.10
N ARG A 377 -10.26 -5.22 -24.35
CA ARG A 377 -10.04 -3.81 -24.70
C ARG A 377 -11.36 -3.04 -24.67
N MET A 378 -11.41 -1.99 -23.85
CA MET A 378 -12.56 -1.08 -23.74
C MET A 378 -12.11 0.36 -23.54
N PRO A 379 -12.94 1.36 -23.88
CA PRO A 379 -12.68 2.75 -23.52
C PRO A 379 -12.67 2.96 -22.00
N ALA A 380 -12.03 4.05 -21.57
CA ALA A 380 -11.98 4.45 -20.16
C ALA A 380 -13.40 4.65 -19.59
N ASN A 381 -13.70 4.01 -18.45
CA ASN A 381 -15.02 4.01 -17.83
C ASN A 381 -15.57 5.43 -17.58
N LYS A 382 -14.73 6.36 -17.10
CA LYS A 382 -15.11 7.75 -16.83
C LYS A 382 -15.49 8.55 -18.10
N LEU A 383 -14.94 8.15 -19.26
CA LEU A 383 -15.13 8.86 -20.52
C LEU A 383 -16.31 8.28 -21.31
N HIS A 384 -16.95 7.25 -20.80
CA HIS A 384 -18.10 6.65 -21.47
C HIS A 384 -19.20 7.68 -21.71
N ALA A 385 -19.73 7.70 -22.93
CA ALA A 385 -20.73 8.66 -23.43
C ALA A 385 -20.28 10.13 -23.42
N LYS A 386 -19.01 10.45 -23.23
CA LYS A 386 -18.48 11.79 -23.47
C LYS A 386 -18.06 11.91 -24.93
N ILE A 387 -18.61 12.89 -25.61
CA ILE A 387 -18.24 13.25 -26.97
C ILE A 387 -17.14 14.30 -26.88
N SER A 388 -16.00 14.06 -27.54
CA SER A 388 -14.97 15.08 -27.71
C SER A 388 -15.50 16.13 -28.69
N THR A 389 -15.58 17.38 -28.22
CA THR A 389 -15.86 18.53 -29.09
C THR A 389 -14.51 19.14 -29.46
N TYR A 390 -14.09 18.91 -30.72
CA TYR A 390 -12.93 19.58 -31.25
C TYR A 390 -13.30 21.00 -31.71
N ASN A 391 -12.58 22.00 -31.22
CA ASN A 391 -12.68 23.36 -31.70
C ASN A 391 -11.43 23.68 -32.54
N SER A 392 -11.58 23.77 -33.86
CA SER A 392 -10.48 24.03 -34.79
C SER A 392 -9.85 25.43 -34.66
N THR A 393 -10.54 26.34 -33.96
CA THR A 393 -10.06 27.72 -33.69
C THR A 393 -9.51 27.88 -32.28
N GLY A 394 -9.52 26.82 -31.48
CA GLY A 394 -8.98 26.80 -30.12
C GLY A 394 -7.46 26.75 -30.09
N GLY A 395 -6.87 27.28 -29.03
CA GLY A 395 -5.44 27.13 -28.75
C GLY A 395 -5.07 25.70 -28.34
N ILE A 396 -3.78 25.42 -28.28
CA ILE A 396 -3.23 24.17 -27.71
C ILE A 396 -3.06 24.38 -26.20
N SER A 397 -3.68 23.52 -25.38
CA SER A 397 -3.42 23.44 -23.96
C SER A 397 -2.50 22.28 -23.67
N ILE A 398 -1.36 22.56 -23.06
CA ILE A 398 -0.44 21.56 -22.54
C ILE A 398 -0.78 21.36 -21.06
N ILE A 399 -1.20 20.14 -20.70
CA ILE A 399 -1.44 19.76 -19.30
C ILE A 399 -0.23 18.97 -18.86
N ASP A 400 0.54 19.54 -17.96
CA ASP A 400 1.69 18.86 -17.34
C ASP A 400 1.40 18.56 -15.87
N TYR A 401 2.15 17.63 -15.29
CA TYR A 401 2.11 17.30 -13.88
C TYR A 401 3.12 18.18 -13.14
N ASP A 402 2.62 19.03 -12.23
CA ASP A 402 3.45 19.79 -11.31
C ASP A 402 3.83 18.89 -10.13
N GLY A 403 4.87 18.05 -10.36
CA GLY A 403 5.44 17.20 -9.33
C GLY A 403 6.20 18.04 -8.30
N GLN A 404 6.27 17.54 -7.08
CA GLN A 404 7.02 18.20 -6.02
C GLN A 404 8.50 18.27 -6.38
N LYS A 405 9.05 19.48 -6.33
CA LYS A 405 10.47 19.73 -6.65
C LYS A 405 11.41 19.12 -5.61
N TYR A 406 10.99 19.05 -4.37
CA TYR A 406 11.78 18.55 -3.25
C TYR A 406 11.06 17.37 -2.60
N SER A 407 11.83 16.35 -2.22
CA SER A 407 11.32 15.29 -1.35
C SER A 407 10.90 15.89 -0.01
N TYR A 408 9.81 15.45 0.55
CA TYR A 408 9.29 15.96 1.81
C TYR A 408 9.03 14.84 2.83
N ARG A 409 9.13 13.59 2.41
CA ARG A 409 8.99 12.39 3.23
C ARG A 409 9.59 11.18 2.52
N CYS A 410 9.88 10.16 3.28
CA CYS A 410 10.16 8.83 2.77
C CYS A 410 8.85 8.23 2.29
N THR A 411 8.70 7.93 1.02
CA THR A 411 7.43 7.48 0.43
C THR A 411 7.42 5.97 0.19
N SER A 412 6.27 5.42 -0.09
CA SER A 412 6.09 4.03 -0.53
C SER A 412 6.47 3.81 -2.00
N LEU A 413 6.83 4.87 -2.71
CA LEU A 413 7.28 4.83 -4.11
C LEU A 413 8.70 5.39 -4.23
N PRO A 414 9.51 4.91 -5.20
CA PRO A 414 10.84 5.47 -5.45
C PRO A 414 10.69 6.92 -5.96
N MET A 415 10.91 7.84 -5.04
CA MET A 415 10.84 9.29 -5.25
C MET A 415 12.20 9.89 -4.90
N GLY A 416 12.29 11.13 -4.67
CA GLY A 416 13.51 11.79 -4.23
C GLY A 416 14.30 12.35 -5.38
N SER A 417 15.61 12.15 -5.37
CA SER A 417 16.52 12.70 -6.38
C SER A 417 16.17 12.36 -7.83
N LEU A 418 15.48 11.23 -8.07
CA LEU A 418 14.96 10.89 -9.41
C LEU A 418 13.92 11.89 -9.90
N SER A 419 13.02 12.34 -9.02
CA SER A 419 12.03 13.37 -9.36
C SER A 419 12.69 14.70 -9.66
N LEU A 420 13.68 15.11 -8.85
CA LEU A 420 14.42 16.35 -9.05
C LEU A 420 15.24 16.32 -10.33
N GLU A 421 15.94 15.23 -10.63
CA GLU A 421 16.70 15.09 -11.87
C GLU A 421 15.80 15.04 -13.12
N ALA A 422 14.66 14.36 -13.05
CA ALA A 422 13.68 14.37 -14.12
C ALA A 422 13.11 15.77 -14.33
N TYR A 423 12.86 16.52 -13.27
CA TYR A 423 12.41 17.91 -13.33
C TYR A 423 13.45 18.84 -13.96
N LYS A 424 14.75 18.67 -13.63
CA LYS A 424 15.84 19.48 -14.18
C LYS A 424 16.09 19.19 -15.68
N LYS A 425 15.72 17.99 -16.15
CA LYS A 425 15.89 17.58 -17.57
C LYS A 425 14.71 17.98 -18.46
N LYS A 426 13.58 18.41 -17.90
CA LYS A 426 12.45 19.01 -18.62
C LYS A 426 12.65 20.51 -18.85
#